data_fb73c02681c55b595b01d03942d8813b
#
_entry.id   fb73c02681c55b595b01d03942d8813b
#
_cell.length_a   1.000
_cell.length_b   1.000
_cell.length_c   1.000
_cell.angle_alpha   90.00
_cell.angle_beta   90.00
_cell.angle_gamma   90.00
#
_symmetry.space_group_name_H-M   'P 1'
#
loop_
_entity.id
_entity.type
_entity.pdbx_description
1 polymer ?
#
loop_
_entity_poly.entity_id
_entity_poly.type
_entity_poly.pdbx_seq_one_letter_code
_entity_poly.pdbx_strand_id
1 'polypeptide(L)'
;MGTHGYAAPDYIETGHLTAKSDVWSFGVVLYEMLTGRRSLTRNRPKTEQKLLEWVKNYPPDSKKFDMIMDPRLEGKYSINAARKLAKLADHCLRKSSKDRPTMSQVVERLKEIIQASDEEQEEHHEPNEIDSVEVSENDSFEHQEESNSSGSTELWRKRMEHLAKLGEHVEGANRKMFMIQQRANVST
;
A
#
# COMPACT_ATOMS: atom_id res chain seq x y z
N MET A 1 -9.05 -16.66 16.93
CA MET A 1 -7.59 -16.89 16.78
C MET A 1 -7.09 -15.87 15.75
N GLY A 2 -6.34 -14.83 16.15
CA GLY A 2 -5.79 -13.83 15.25
C GLY A 2 -4.26 -13.96 15.15
N THR A 3 -3.68 -13.54 14.03
CA THR A 3 -2.23 -13.52 13.88
C THR A 3 -1.63 -12.51 14.84
N HIS A 4 -0.71 -12.96 15.69
CA HIS A 4 -0.08 -12.11 16.70
C HIS A 4 0.61 -10.90 16.07
N GLY A 5 0.32 -9.70 16.57
CA GLY A 5 0.84 -8.42 16.03
C GLY A 5 -0.06 -7.70 15.02
N TYR A 6 -1.18 -8.33 14.59
CA TYR A 6 -2.14 -7.73 13.66
C TYR A 6 -3.54 -7.57 14.26
N ALA A 7 -3.80 -8.16 15.44
CA ALA A 7 -5.11 -8.12 16.08
C ALA A 7 -5.45 -6.70 16.55
N ALA A 8 -6.66 -6.26 16.25
CA ALA A 8 -7.17 -4.97 16.70
C ALA A 8 -7.42 -4.98 18.22
N PRO A 9 -7.23 -3.85 18.94
CA PRO A 9 -7.44 -3.76 20.38
C PRO A 9 -8.85 -4.17 20.81
N ASP A 10 -9.86 -3.68 20.12
CA ASP A 10 -11.26 -4.00 20.34
C ASP A 10 -11.58 -5.49 20.16
N TYR A 11 -10.94 -6.16 19.19
CA TYR A 11 -11.05 -7.59 19.03
C TYR A 11 -10.39 -8.35 20.20
N ILE A 12 -9.23 -7.90 20.67
CA ILE A 12 -8.54 -8.51 21.81
C ILE A 12 -9.40 -8.40 23.07
N GLU A 13 -10.08 -7.26 23.28
CA GLU A 13 -10.91 -6.98 24.44
C GLU A 13 -12.25 -7.71 24.41
N THR A 14 -12.90 -7.79 23.25
CA THR A 14 -14.29 -8.27 23.14
C THR A 14 -14.43 -9.66 22.53
N GLY A 15 -13.41 -10.11 21.79
CA GLY A 15 -13.46 -11.33 20.99
C GLY A 15 -14.31 -11.23 19.71
N HIS A 16 -14.88 -10.04 19.41
CA HIS A 16 -15.75 -9.85 18.25
C HIS A 16 -14.97 -9.27 17.06
N LEU A 17 -14.95 -10.02 15.95
CA LEU A 17 -14.40 -9.56 14.67
C LEU A 17 -15.41 -8.67 13.94
N THR A 18 -14.91 -7.55 13.42
CA THR A 18 -15.67 -6.61 12.62
C THR A 18 -14.86 -6.19 11.40
N ALA A 19 -15.49 -5.59 10.38
CA ALA A 19 -14.77 -4.98 9.25
C ALA A 19 -13.74 -3.94 9.69
N LYS A 20 -13.95 -3.28 10.83
CA LYS A 20 -12.98 -2.34 11.41
C LYS A 20 -11.77 -3.03 12.05
N SER A 21 -11.88 -4.32 12.39
CA SER A 21 -10.74 -5.12 12.82
C SER A 21 -9.81 -5.42 11.63
N ASP A 22 -10.36 -5.66 10.44
CA ASP A 22 -9.59 -5.84 9.21
C ASP A 22 -8.90 -4.53 8.78
N VAL A 23 -9.56 -3.39 8.96
CA VAL A 23 -8.96 -2.06 8.72
C VAL A 23 -7.74 -1.84 9.62
N TRP A 24 -7.79 -2.24 10.88
CA TRP A 24 -6.64 -2.21 11.78
C TRP A 24 -5.49 -3.06 11.24
N SER A 25 -5.77 -4.33 10.91
CA SER A 25 -4.77 -5.25 10.36
C SER A 25 -4.14 -4.70 9.07
N PHE A 26 -4.94 -4.06 8.22
CA PHE A 26 -4.44 -3.39 7.02
C PHE A 26 -3.49 -2.22 7.34
N GLY A 27 -3.80 -1.42 8.37
CA GLY A 27 -2.90 -0.37 8.85
C GLY A 27 -1.53 -0.90 9.28
N VAL A 28 -1.49 -2.09 9.93
CA VAL A 28 -0.23 -2.78 10.26
C VAL A 28 0.54 -3.14 8.98
N VAL A 29 -0.15 -3.72 7.98
CA VAL A 29 0.45 -4.10 6.69
C VAL A 29 1.02 -2.89 5.95
N LEU A 30 0.34 -1.74 5.96
CA LEU A 30 0.86 -0.51 5.36
C LEU A 30 2.21 -0.10 5.95
N TYR A 31 2.37 -0.17 7.28
CA TYR A 31 3.66 0.08 7.91
C TYR A 31 4.70 -1.00 7.60
N GLU A 32 4.32 -2.26 7.48
CA GLU A 32 5.24 -3.31 7.03
C GLU A 32 5.77 -3.03 5.62
N MET A 33 4.91 -2.57 4.71
CA MET A 33 5.29 -2.22 3.34
C MET A 33 6.23 -1.00 3.30
N LEU A 34 5.93 0.05 4.09
CA LEU A 34 6.77 1.25 4.15
C LEU A 34 8.16 0.96 4.71
N THR A 35 8.24 0.10 5.73
CA THR A 35 9.47 -0.10 6.50
C THR A 35 10.26 -1.35 6.12
N GLY A 36 9.66 -2.26 5.34
CA GLY A 36 10.23 -3.58 5.07
C GLY A 36 10.37 -4.47 6.30
N ARG A 37 9.72 -4.11 7.42
CA ARG A 37 9.78 -4.83 8.69
C ARG A 37 8.47 -5.57 8.96
N ARG A 38 8.56 -6.71 9.61
CA ARG A 38 7.37 -7.42 10.11
C ARG A 38 6.85 -6.76 11.37
N SER A 39 5.55 -6.90 11.64
CA SER A 39 4.87 -6.38 12.83
C SER A 39 5.57 -6.74 14.13
N LEU A 40 6.16 -7.92 14.19
CA LEU A 40 6.96 -8.42 15.32
C LEU A 40 8.27 -9.05 14.81
N THR A 41 9.40 -8.59 15.34
CA THR A 41 10.74 -9.09 14.97
C THR A 41 11.59 -9.31 16.22
N ARG A 42 11.76 -10.58 16.62
CA ARG A 42 12.50 -10.95 17.86
C ARG A 42 13.99 -10.65 17.82
N ASN A 43 14.60 -10.60 16.65
CA ASN A 43 16.05 -10.42 16.45
C ASN A 43 16.51 -8.96 16.49
N ARG A 44 15.67 -8.05 17.01
CA ARG A 44 15.97 -6.63 17.17
C ARG A 44 16.02 -6.22 18.64
N PRO A 45 16.61 -5.07 18.96
CA PRO A 45 16.53 -4.49 20.31
C PRO A 45 15.08 -4.42 20.80
N LYS A 46 14.85 -4.60 22.10
CA LYS A 46 13.49 -4.64 22.68
C LYS A 46 12.60 -3.45 22.25
N THR A 47 13.20 -2.28 22.11
CA THR A 47 12.51 -1.05 21.66
C THR A 47 12.08 -1.06 20.20
N GLU A 48 12.60 -2.00 19.39
CA GLU A 48 12.33 -2.12 17.96
C GLU A 48 11.62 -3.43 17.58
N GLN A 49 11.35 -4.31 18.54
CA GLN A 49 10.73 -5.62 18.26
C GLN A 49 9.30 -5.50 17.78
N LYS A 50 8.59 -4.47 18.24
CA LYS A 50 7.19 -4.20 17.86
C LYS A 50 7.15 -3.02 16.91
N LEU A 51 6.78 -3.28 15.66
CA LEU A 51 6.74 -2.28 14.60
C LEU A 51 5.94 -1.04 14.99
N LEU A 52 4.70 -1.21 15.49
CA LEU A 52 3.82 -0.10 15.83
C LEU A 52 4.32 0.75 17.00
N GLU A 53 5.12 0.20 17.90
CA GLU A 53 5.76 0.98 18.97
C GLU A 53 6.97 1.75 18.44
N TRP A 54 7.72 1.14 17.53
CA TRP A 54 8.92 1.74 16.95
C TRP A 54 8.59 2.93 16.03
N VAL A 55 7.59 2.80 15.12
CA VAL A 55 7.22 3.86 14.18
C VAL A 55 6.68 5.11 14.86
N LYS A 56 6.15 5.02 16.07
CA LYS A 56 5.71 6.18 16.85
C LYS A 56 6.81 7.19 17.13
N ASN A 57 8.08 6.76 17.12
CA ASN A 57 9.23 7.64 17.29
C ASN A 57 9.54 8.46 16.02
N TYR A 58 8.87 8.17 14.92
CA TYR A 58 9.10 8.76 13.60
C TYR A 58 7.78 9.18 12.96
N PRO A 59 7.07 10.18 13.53
CA PRO A 59 5.81 10.63 12.98
C PRO A 59 5.92 11.05 11.51
N PRO A 60 4.87 10.88 10.67
CA PRO A 60 4.91 11.21 9.24
C PRO A 60 5.35 12.64 8.92
N ASP A 61 5.05 13.61 9.81
CA ASP A 61 5.44 15.01 9.64
C ASP A 61 6.85 15.32 10.19
N SER A 62 7.52 14.33 10.79
CA SER A 62 8.87 14.49 11.31
C SER A 62 9.91 14.56 10.20
N LYS A 63 10.99 15.34 10.42
CA LYS A 63 12.18 15.35 9.55
C LYS A 63 12.91 14.00 9.52
N LYS A 64 12.67 13.15 10.54
CA LYS A 64 13.30 11.82 10.66
C LYS A 64 12.44 10.71 10.07
N PHE A 65 11.33 11.03 9.42
CA PHE A 65 10.41 10.02 8.89
C PHE A 65 11.07 9.11 7.84
N ASP A 66 11.94 9.66 7.01
CA ASP A 66 12.70 8.93 6.00
C ASP A 66 13.56 7.79 6.58
N MET A 67 13.97 7.90 7.85
CA MET A 67 14.76 6.86 8.52
C MET A 67 14.02 5.53 8.73
N ILE A 68 12.69 5.52 8.64
CA ILE A 68 11.91 4.28 8.76
C ILE A 68 11.68 3.57 7.44
N MET A 69 11.96 4.22 6.33
CA MET A 69 11.70 3.66 4.99
C MET A 69 12.55 2.43 4.74
N ASP A 70 11.99 1.49 3.99
CA ASP A 70 12.70 0.28 3.59
C ASP A 70 13.93 0.64 2.73
N PRO A 71 15.16 0.32 3.16
CA PRO A 71 16.35 0.63 2.38
C PRO A 71 16.36 0.02 0.96
N ARG A 72 15.61 -1.08 0.75
CA ARG A 72 15.49 -1.73 -0.55
C ARG A 72 14.74 -0.90 -1.59
N LEU A 73 14.02 0.13 -1.16
CA LEU A 73 13.39 1.09 -2.07
C LEU A 73 14.41 2.02 -2.74
N GLU A 74 15.66 2.08 -2.24
CA GLU A 74 16.79 2.83 -2.83
C GLU A 74 16.47 4.29 -3.17
N GLY A 75 15.56 4.91 -2.42
CA GLY A 75 15.09 6.27 -2.71
C GLY A 75 14.14 6.39 -3.91
N LYS A 76 13.77 5.31 -4.58
CA LYS A 76 12.86 5.31 -5.74
C LYS A 76 11.40 5.41 -5.29
N TYR A 77 11.05 6.46 -4.56
CA TYR A 77 9.68 6.74 -4.09
C TYR A 77 9.50 8.22 -3.80
N SER A 78 8.27 8.72 -3.90
CA SER A 78 7.93 10.05 -3.41
C SER A 78 7.83 10.03 -1.88
N ILE A 79 8.65 10.84 -1.20
CA ILE A 79 8.58 10.99 0.27
C ILE A 79 7.23 11.55 0.70
N ASN A 80 6.59 12.40 -0.12
CA ASN A 80 5.27 12.95 0.13
C ASN A 80 4.20 11.85 0.08
N ALA A 81 4.27 10.97 -0.92
CA ALA A 81 3.38 9.81 -1.01
C ALA A 81 3.58 8.86 0.19
N ALA A 82 4.83 8.58 0.57
CA ALA A 82 5.13 7.76 1.75
C ALA A 82 4.56 8.37 3.05
N ARG A 83 4.65 9.69 3.23
CA ARG A 83 4.04 10.41 4.37
C ARG A 83 2.52 10.32 4.36
N LYS A 84 1.88 10.46 3.19
CA LYS A 84 0.43 10.30 3.04
C LYS A 84 -0.01 8.87 3.37
N LEU A 85 0.75 7.86 2.93
CA LEU A 85 0.51 6.44 3.26
C LEU A 85 0.64 6.17 4.76
N ALA A 86 1.66 6.72 5.43
CA ALA A 86 1.83 6.58 6.87
C ALA A 86 0.67 7.23 7.64
N LYS A 87 0.21 8.42 7.22
CA LYS A 87 -0.99 9.07 7.80
C LYS A 87 -2.25 8.23 7.63
N LEU A 88 -2.41 7.57 6.48
CA LEU A 88 -3.50 6.63 6.25
C LEU A 88 -3.40 5.42 7.19
N ALA A 89 -2.20 4.85 7.36
CA ALA A 89 -1.94 3.77 8.31
C ALA A 89 -2.31 4.21 9.74
N ASP A 90 -1.92 5.40 10.18
CA ASP A 90 -2.28 5.95 11.50
C ASP A 90 -3.80 6.07 11.69
N HIS A 91 -4.55 6.45 10.65
CA HIS A 91 -6.01 6.46 10.70
C HIS A 91 -6.60 5.06 10.85
N CYS A 92 -6.06 4.07 10.14
CA CYS A 92 -6.47 2.67 10.28
C CYS A 92 -6.16 2.12 11.68
N LEU A 93 -5.11 2.61 12.34
CA LEU A 93 -4.62 2.17 13.65
C LEU A 93 -5.19 3.00 14.82
N ARG A 94 -6.34 3.65 14.66
CA ARG A 94 -7.05 4.29 15.77
C ARG A 94 -7.55 3.24 16.76
N LYS A 95 -7.36 3.48 18.06
CA LYS A 95 -7.81 2.54 19.12
C LYS A 95 -9.29 2.27 19.04
N SER A 96 -10.11 3.33 18.98
CA SER A 96 -11.55 3.22 18.79
C SER A 96 -11.87 2.75 17.37
N SER A 97 -12.60 1.66 17.23
CA SER A 97 -13.01 1.13 15.93
C SER A 97 -13.91 2.12 15.15
N LYS A 98 -14.66 2.98 15.85
CA LYS A 98 -15.52 4.02 15.24
C LYS A 98 -14.71 5.07 14.50
N ASP A 99 -13.49 5.35 14.98
CA ASP A 99 -12.61 6.39 14.43
C ASP A 99 -11.75 5.88 13.27
N ARG A 100 -11.80 4.58 12.98
CA ARG A 100 -11.11 4.01 11.81
C ARG A 100 -11.94 4.25 10.55
N PRO A 101 -11.29 4.48 9.39
CA PRO A 101 -12.00 4.59 8.12
C PRO A 101 -12.69 3.26 7.75
N THR A 102 -13.60 3.30 6.78
CA THR A 102 -14.06 2.11 6.07
C THR A 102 -13.04 1.70 5.02
N MET A 103 -13.07 0.43 4.56
CA MET A 103 -12.18 0.01 3.47
C MET A 103 -12.43 0.77 2.17
N SER A 104 -13.66 1.19 1.89
CA SER A 104 -13.96 2.05 0.72
C SER A 104 -13.23 3.40 0.82
N GLN A 105 -13.24 4.03 2.01
CA GLN A 105 -12.50 5.27 2.25
C GLN A 105 -10.98 5.06 2.16
N VAL A 106 -10.48 3.91 2.61
CA VAL A 106 -9.07 3.54 2.46
C VAL A 106 -8.70 3.45 0.98
N VAL A 107 -9.52 2.79 0.16
CA VAL A 107 -9.30 2.67 -1.28
C VAL A 107 -9.30 4.04 -1.97
N GLU A 108 -10.24 4.92 -1.64
CA GLU A 108 -10.28 6.29 -2.17
C GLU A 108 -9.00 7.06 -1.84
N ARG A 109 -8.57 7.02 -0.58
CA ARG A 109 -7.32 7.67 -0.16
C ARG A 109 -6.08 7.11 -0.85
N LEU A 110 -6.02 5.80 -1.08
CA LEU A 110 -4.92 5.18 -1.82
C LEU A 110 -4.88 5.67 -3.28
N LYS A 111 -6.05 5.80 -3.94
CA LYS A 111 -6.15 6.35 -5.30
C LYS A 111 -5.65 7.80 -5.36
N GLU A 112 -6.07 8.64 -4.42
CA GLU A 112 -5.59 10.03 -4.33
C GLU A 112 -4.07 10.12 -4.15
N ILE A 113 -3.48 9.20 -3.35
CA ILE A 113 -2.04 9.17 -3.10
C ILE A 113 -1.28 8.76 -4.37
N ILE A 114 -1.78 7.76 -5.09
CA ILE A 114 -1.17 7.28 -6.35
C ILE A 114 -1.22 8.39 -7.39
N GLN A 115 -2.38 9.00 -7.62
CA GLN A 115 -2.55 10.05 -8.59
C GLN A 115 -1.62 11.25 -8.33
N ALA A 116 -1.55 11.71 -7.07
CA ALA A 116 -0.66 12.80 -6.69
C ALA A 116 0.84 12.44 -6.83
N SER A 117 1.19 11.16 -6.74
CA SER A 117 2.56 10.68 -6.95
C SER A 117 2.94 10.67 -8.43
N ASP A 118 2.00 10.32 -9.30
CA ASP A 118 2.21 10.29 -10.74
C ASP A 118 2.38 11.74 -11.28
N GLU A 119 1.58 12.70 -10.80
CA GLU A 119 1.69 14.12 -11.14
C GLU A 119 3.05 14.72 -10.71
N GLU A 120 3.56 14.38 -9.51
CA GLU A 120 4.88 14.83 -9.03
C GLU A 120 6.04 14.28 -9.90
N GLN A 121 5.88 13.15 -10.57
CA GLN A 121 6.90 12.56 -11.46
C GLN A 121 6.91 13.20 -12.84
N GLU A 122 5.77 13.64 -13.36
CA GLU A 122 5.65 14.29 -14.65
C GLU A 122 6.25 15.72 -14.64
N GLU A 123 6.10 16.47 -13.52
CA GLU A 123 6.67 17.83 -13.39
C GLU A 123 8.21 17.85 -13.34
N HIS A 124 8.87 16.74 -13.03
CA HIS A 124 10.33 16.64 -13.00
C HIS A 124 10.95 16.18 -14.32
N HIS A 125 10.15 15.98 -15.37
CA HIS A 125 10.62 15.61 -16.70
C HIS A 125 10.46 16.78 -17.68
N GLU A 126 11.12 17.94 -17.40
CA GLU A 126 11.36 18.93 -18.45
C GLU A 126 12.43 18.38 -19.42
N PRO A 127 12.15 18.36 -20.74
CA PRO A 127 13.15 18.00 -21.71
C PRO A 127 14.21 19.09 -21.73
N ASN A 128 15.43 18.78 -21.30
CA ASN A 128 16.60 19.62 -21.57
C ASN A 128 16.72 19.79 -23.10
N GLU A 129 16.46 20.98 -23.60
CA GLU A 129 16.86 21.42 -24.96
C GLU A 129 18.38 21.26 -25.07
N ILE A 130 18.79 20.21 -25.76
CA ILE A 130 20.20 20.06 -26.16
C ILE A 130 20.43 20.99 -27.32
N ASP A 131 21.21 22.04 -27.04
CA ASP A 131 21.80 22.94 -27.99
C ASP A 131 22.57 22.15 -29.07
N SER A 132 22.29 22.49 -30.32
CA SER A 132 22.82 21.88 -31.53
C SER A 132 24.31 22.07 -31.65
N VAL A 133 25.09 20.99 -31.66
CA VAL A 133 26.45 20.97 -32.19
C VAL A 133 26.57 19.89 -33.27
N GLU A 134 26.98 20.36 -34.46
CA GLU A 134 27.13 19.59 -35.69
C GLU A 134 28.21 18.51 -35.66
N VAL A 135 27.85 17.36 -36.21
CA VAL A 135 28.54 16.46 -37.15
C VAL A 135 29.98 16.00 -36.88
N SER A 136 30.15 14.71 -36.69
CA SER A 136 31.10 13.92 -37.50
C SER A 136 30.74 12.44 -37.48
N GLU A 137 30.63 11.85 -38.68
CA GLU A 137 30.38 10.43 -38.91
C GLU A 137 31.55 9.55 -38.42
N ASN A 138 31.30 8.44 -37.74
CA ASN A 138 31.60 7.09 -38.18
C ASN A 138 31.44 6.02 -37.04
N ASP A 139 30.88 4.93 -37.51
CA ASP A 139 31.08 3.53 -37.07
C ASP A 139 30.21 2.97 -35.91
N SER A 140 29.33 2.13 -36.40
CA SER A 140 28.65 0.97 -35.87
C SER A 140 29.13 0.39 -34.53
N PHE A 141 28.17 0.30 -33.55
CA PHE A 141 27.87 -0.93 -32.78
C PHE A 141 26.45 -0.84 -32.21
N GLU A 142 25.63 -1.82 -32.55
CA GLU A 142 24.30 -2.05 -32.03
C GLU A 142 24.35 -2.29 -30.52
N HIS A 143 23.61 -1.49 -29.74
CA HIS A 143 23.05 -1.92 -28.47
C HIS A 143 21.68 -1.26 -28.32
N GLN A 144 20.64 -2.11 -28.46
CA GLN A 144 19.27 -1.83 -28.10
C GLN A 144 19.20 -1.65 -26.57
N GLU A 145 19.00 -0.45 -26.10
CA GLU A 145 18.38 -0.21 -24.79
C GLU A 145 16.97 0.33 -25.02
N GLU A 146 16.02 -0.60 -24.92
CA GLU A 146 14.60 -0.27 -24.90
C GLU A 146 14.29 0.56 -23.65
N SER A 147 13.75 1.73 -23.89
CA SER A 147 13.13 2.62 -22.90
C SER A 147 11.93 1.92 -22.21
N ASN A 148 12.13 1.39 -21.03
CA ASN A 148 11.21 0.51 -20.31
C ASN A 148 10.38 1.25 -19.24
N SER A 149 9.91 2.45 -19.52
CA SER A 149 9.07 3.23 -18.63
C SER A 149 7.56 3.03 -18.88
N SER A 150 7.16 2.81 -20.14
CA SER A 150 5.75 2.61 -20.53
C SER A 150 5.23 1.20 -20.21
N GLY A 151 6.08 0.19 -20.21
CA GLY A 151 5.70 -1.20 -19.98
C GLY A 151 5.27 -1.52 -18.54
N SER A 152 5.82 -0.82 -17.55
CA SER A 152 5.51 -1.06 -16.13
C SER A 152 4.08 -0.62 -15.78
N THR A 153 3.64 0.54 -16.27
CA THR A 153 2.29 1.08 -16.02
C THR A 153 1.21 0.25 -16.70
N GLU A 154 1.49 -0.28 -17.90
CA GLU A 154 0.55 -1.10 -18.65
C GLU A 154 0.41 -2.52 -18.06
N LEU A 155 1.51 -3.09 -17.59
CA LEU A 155 1.52 -4.37 -16.85
C LEU A 155 0.75 -4.25 -15.53
N TRP A 156 0.90 -3.13 -14.83
CA TRP A 156 0.19 -2.86 -13.59
C TRP A 156 -1.31 -2.68 -13.84
N ARG A 157 -1.70 -1.93 -14.88
CA ARG A 157 -3.10 -1.77 -15.31
C ARG A 157 -3.76 -3.11 -15.65
N LYS A 158 -3.09 -3.96 -16.44
CA LYS A 158 -3.57 -5.31 -16.79
C LYS A 158 -3.71 -6.20 -15.55
N ARG A 159 -2.81 -6.08 -14.59
CA ARG A 159 -2.85 -6.85 -13.34
C ARG A 159 -4.00 -6.41 -12.44
N MET A 160 -4.27 -5.11 -12.35
CA MET A 160 -5.41 -4.56 -11.60
C MET A 160 -6.74 -4.91 -12.25
N GLU A 161 -6.84 -4.89 -13.57
CA GLU A 161 -8.04 -5.33 -14.30
C GLU A 161 -8.32 -6.83 -14.07
N HIS A 162 -7.28 -7.65 -14.04
CA HIS A 162 -7.40 -9.07 -13.71
C HIS A 162 -7.87 -9.30 -12.27
N LEU A 163 -7.36 -8.56 -11.31
CA LEU A 163 -7.79 -8.63 -9.92
C LEU A 163 -9.24 -8.14 -9.73
N ALA A 164 -9.65 -7.10 -10.44
CA ALA A 164 -11.03 -6.62 -10.44
C ALA A 164 -12.01 -7.71 -10.97
N LYS A 165 -11.65 -8.37 -12.07
CA LYS A 165 -12.45 -9.51 -12.61
C LYS A 165 -12.52 -10.71 -11.65
N LEU A 166 -11.45 -10.96 -10.88
CA LEU A 166 -11.48 -12.00 -9.83
C LEU A 166 -12.39 -11.59 -8.67
N GLY A 167 -12.41 -10.32 -8.30
CA GLY A 167 -13.31 -9.78 -7.26
C GLY A 167 -14.78 -9.95 -7.62
N GLU A 168 -15.17 -9.64 -8.87
CA GLU A 168 -16.54 -9.84 -9.37
C GLU A 168 -16.96 -11.31 -9.36
N HIS A 169 -16.03 -12.21 -9.62
CA HIS A 169 -16.30 -13.67 -9.59
C HIS A 169 -16.57 -14.17 -8.17
N VAL A 170 -15.86 -13.64 -7.18
CA VAL A 170 -16.04 -13.98 -5.74
C VAL A 170 -17.35 -13.41 -5.21
N GLU A 171 -17.73 -12.19 -5.59
CA GLU A 171 -19.03 -11.61 -5.23
C GLU A 171 -20.22 -12.38 -5.83
N GLY A 172 -20.10 -12.82 -7.09
CA GLY A 172 -21.09 -13.67 -7.74
C GLY A 172 -21.25 -15.03 -7.04
N ALA A 173 -20.17 -15.65 -6.59
CA ALA A 173 -20.18 -16.91 -5.86
C ALA A 173 -20.82 -16.75 -4.46
N ASN A 174 -20.50 -15.67 -3.74
CA ASN A 174 -21.08 -15.37 -2.42
C ASN A 174 -22.59 -15.08 -2.51
N ARG A 175 -23.06 -14.35 -3.53
CA ARG A 175 -24.51 -14.16 -3.77
C ARG A 175 -25.23 -15.45 -4.04
N LYS A 176 -24.64 -16.36 -4.84
CA LYS A 176 -25.21 -17.69 -5.09
C LYS A 176 -25.30 -18.53 -3.83
N MET A 177 -24.27 -18.53 -2.98
CA MET A 177 -24.26 -19.28 -1.73
C MET A 177 -25.29 -18.74 -0.74
N PHE A 178 -25.45 -17.41 -0.63
CA PHE A 178 -26.45 -16.77 0.22
C PHE A 178 -27.89 -17.11 -0.21
N MET A 179 -28.15 -17.12 -1.53
CA MET A 179 -29.47 -17.50 -2.09
C MET A 179 -29.80 -18.98 -1.86
N ILE A 180 -28.82 -19.88 -1.89
CA ILE A 180 -29.00 -21.32 -1.60
C ILE A 180 -29.33 -21.50 -0.11
N GLN A 181 -28.64 -20.77 0.77
CA GLN A 181 -28.87 -20.87 2.21
C GLN A 181 -30.25 -20.33 2.64
N GLN A 182 -30.75 -19.25 1.98
CA GLN A 182 -32.11 -18.77 2.21
C GLN A 182 -33.18 -19.79 1.76
N ARG A 183 -32.96 -20.50 0.65
CA ARG A 183 -33.92 -21.54 0.19
C ARG A 183 -33.97 -22.75 1.10
N ALA A 184 -32.86 -23.12 1.73
CA ALA A 184 -32.81 -24.23 2.69
C ALA A 184 -33.56 -23.91 3.97
N ASN A 185 -33.61 -22.66 4.42
CA ASN A 185 -34.28 -22.24 5.64
C ASN A 185 -35.80 -22.02 5.51
N VAL A 186 -36.36 -22.06 4.29
CA VAL A 186 -37.80 -21.89 4.02
C VAL A 186 -38.54 -23.26 3.88
N SER A 187 -37.79 -24.38 3.90
CA SER A 187 -38.34 -25.73 3.72
C SER A 187 -38.38 -26.53 5.00
N THR A 188 -38.30 -25.89 6.17
CA THR A 188 -38.51 -26.45 7.49
C THR A 188 -39.65 -25.75 8.17
#